data_e2b1772e8ea10892f19cd5c2f1d16b7c
#
_entry.id   e2b1772e8ea10892f19cd5c2f1d16b7c
#
_cell.length_a   1.000
_cell.length_b   1.000
_cell.length_c   1.000
_cell.angle_alpha   90.00
_cell.angle_beta   90.00
_cell.angle_gamma   90.00
#
_symmetry.space_group_name_H-M   'P 1'
#
loop_
_entity.id
_entity.type
_entity.pdbx_description
1 polymer ?
#
loop_
_entity_poly.entity_id
_entity_poly.type
_entity_poly.pdbx_seq_one_letter_code
_entity_poly.pdbx_strand_id
1 'polypeptide(L)'
;MHSVHPTPKFSVITVTYNAEKVLEDTIQSVIAQTYHHVEYIIVDGASKDGTLSIIDRYRPRIHTVVSEPDKGLYDAMNKGIALASGDYLCFLNAGDSFHEDDTLQKMVHSINGNELPDILYGETALVDAERHFLRMRRLSAPETLNWKSFKQGM
;
A
#
# COMPACT_ATOMS: atom_id res chain seq x y z
N MET A 1 -16.44 27.50 -13.78
CA MET A 1 -15.61 27.23 -12.61
C MET A 1 -15.07 25.82 -12.77
N HIS A 2 -13.76 25.67 -12.98
CA HIS A 2 -13.17 24.33 -13.00
C HIS A 2 -13.13 23.85 -11.55
N SER A 3 -13.85 22.76 -11.25
CA SER A 3 -13.69 22.08 -9.97
C SER A 3 -12.25 21.53 -9.93
N VAL A 4 -11.41 22.12 -9.09
CA VAL A 4 -10.08 21.60 -8.82
C VAL A 4 -10.32 20.36 -7.94
N HIS A 5 -10.26 19.17 -8.55
CA HIS A 5 -10.25 17.95 -7.77
C HIS A 5 -8.96 17.90 -6.94
N PRO A 6 -9.03 17.53 -5.66
CA PRO A 6 -7.84 17.38 -4.85
C PRO A 6 -6.91 16.33 -5.47
N THR A 7 -5.61 16.58 -5.43
CA THR A 7 -4.58 15.66 -5.91
C THR A 7 -3.71 15.20 -4.74
N PRO A 8 -4.24 14.36 -3.83
CA PRO A 8 -3.53 13.94 -2.64
C PRO A 8 -2.28 13.13 -2.98
N LYS A 9 -1.24 13.24 -2.18
CA LYS A 9 -0.05 12.39 -2.25
C LYS A 9 -0.26 11.15 -1.41
N PHE A 10 -0.02 9.97 -1.99
CA PHE A 10 -0.02 8.70 -1.27
C PHE A 10 1.41 8.30 -0.91
N SER A 11 1.66 7.99 0.36
CA SER A 11 2.84 7.24 0.79
C SER A 11 2.46 5.76 0.84
N VAL A 12 2.87 5.00 -0.17
CA VAL A 12 2.72 3.54 -0.18
C VAL A 12 3.91 2.95 0.55
N ILE A 13 3.66 2.18 1.60
CA ILE A 13 4.66 1.61 2.48
C ILE A 13 4.62 0.08 2.38
N THR A 14 5.69 -0.52 1.89
CA THR A 14 5.88 -1.97 1.91
C THR A 14 6.85 -2.34 3.02
N VAL A 15 6.38 -3.16 3.96
CA VAL A 15 7.25 -3.80 4.94
C VAL A 15 7.55 -5.22 4.49
N THR A 16 8.82 -5.63 4.65
CA THR A 16 9.30 -6.92 4.13
C THR A 16 10.36 -7.54 5.02
N TYR A 17 10.36 -8.88 5.09
CA TYR A 17 11.40 -9.67 5.72
C TYR A 17 11.45 -11.06 5.11
N ASN A 18 12.59 -11.44 4.49
CA ASN A 18 12.79 -12.72 3.81
C ASN A 18 11.63 -13.07 2.85
N ALA A 19 11.32 -12.17 1.93
CA ALA A 19 10.16 -12.24 1.04
C ALA A 19 10.53 -12.35 -0.44
N GLU A 20 11.67 -12.95 -0.79
CA GLU A 20 12.18 -13.07 -2.16
C GLU A 20 11.19 -13.66 -3.16
N LYS A 21 10.24 -14.48 -2.71
CA LYS A 21 9.28 -15.16 -3.58
C LYS A 21 8.06 -14.31 -3.95
N VAL A 22 7.79 -13.26 -3.18
CA VAL A 22 6.51 -12.52 -3.31
C VAL A 22 6.68 -11.01 -3.43
N LEU A 23 7.85 -10.46 -3.05
CA LEU A 23 8.06 -9.02 -3.02
C LEU A 23 8.03 -8.37 -4.40
N GLU A 24 8.51 -9.07 -5.43
CA GLU A 24 8.62 -8.50 -6.79
C GLU A 24 7.25 -8.08 -7.33
N ASP A 25 6.25 -8.93 -7.16
CA ASP A 25 4.87 -8.63 -7.59
C ASP A 25 4.27 -7.43 -6.84
N THR A 26 4.56 -7.31 -5.54
CA THR A 26 4.16 -6.15 -4.75
C THR A 26 4.76 -4.87 -5.34
N ILE A 27 6.08 -4.85 -5.57
CA ILE A 27 6.77 -3.68 -6.14
C ILE A 27 6.18 -3.32 -7.50
N GLN A 28 6.00 -4.31 -8.38
CA GLN A 28 5.46 -4.10 -9.73
C GLN A 28 4.06 -3.49 -9.67
N SER A 29 3.19 -3.95 -8.77
CA SER A 29 1.84 -3.41 -8.64
C SER A 29 1.80 -1.94 -8.19
N VAL A 30 2.80 -1.51 -7.41
CA VAL A 30 2.92 -0.10 -6.98
C VAL A 30 3.46 0.77 -8.11
N ILE A 31 4.54 0.34 -8.77
CA ILE A 31 5.17 1.15 -9.82
C ILE A 31 4.36 1.20 -11.12
N ALA A 32 3.40 0.28 -11.31
CA ALA A 32 2.47 0.27 -12.43
C ALA A 32 1.30 1.25 -12.24
N GLN A 33 1.09 1.79 -11.03
CA GLN A 33 -0.03 2.69 -10.79
C GLN A 33 0.00 3.90 -11.71
N THR A 34 -1.14 4.20 -12.34
CA THR A 34 -1.32 5.33 -13.27
C THR A 34 -1.38 6.67 -12.54
N TYR A 35 -1.68 6.68 -11.26
CA TYR A 35 -1.65 7.87 -10.42
C TYR A 35 -0.21 8.20 -10.03
N HIS A 36 0.27 9.42 -10.34
CA HIS A 36 1.69 9.77 -10.23
C HIS A 36 2.10 10.45 -8.92
N HIS A 37 1.15 10.92 -8.11
CA HIS A 37 1.47 11.51 -6.79
C HIS A 37 1.65 10.43 -5.73
N VAL A 38 2.61 9.55 -5.96
CA VAL A 38 2.92 8.42 -5.10
C VAL A 38 4.35 8.54 -4.60
N GLU A 39 4.55 8.40 -3.31
CA GLU A 39 5.82 8.17 -2.65
C GLU A 39 5.89 6.70 -2.24
N TYR A 40 6.85 5.98 -2.79
CA TYR A 40 7.01 4.55 -2.48
C TYR A 40 8.14 4.33 -1.50
N ILE A 41 7.85 3.71 -0.36
CA ILE A 41 8.76 3.47 0.76
C ILE A 41 8.83 1.97 1.01
N ILE A 42 10.03 1.41 1.09
CA ILE A 42 10.24 0.02 1.48
C ILE A 42 11.04 -0.01 2.78
N VAL A 43 10.53 -0.75 3.77
CA VAL A 43 11.22 -1.03 5.03
C VAL A 43 11.47 -2.51 5.13
N ASP A 44 12.74 -2.89 5.04
CA ASP A 44 13.22 -4.27 5.11
C ASP A 44 13.82 -4.58 6.50
N GLY A 45 13.38 -5.66 7.12
CA GLY A 45 13.81 -6.12 8.45
C GLY A 45 15.18 -6.77 8.47
N ALA A 46 16.14 -6.34 7.66
CA ALA A 46 17.46 -6.95 7.47
C ALA A 46 17.39 -8.38 6.92
N SER A 47 16.68 -8.56 5.82
CA SER A 47 16.53 -9.83 5.09
C SER A 47 17.86 -10.49 4.77
N LYS A 48 17.86 -11.83 4.75
CA LYS A 48 19.05 -12.68 4.51
C LYS A 48 18.95 -13.49 3.21
N ASP A 49 17.80 -13.46 2.54
CA ASP A 49 17.53 -14.09 1.27
C ASP A 49 17.70 -13.13 0.08
N GLY A 50 17.12 -13.40 -1.09
CA GLY A 50 17.18 -12.57 -2.28
C GLY A 50 16.37 -11.26 -2.22
N THR A 51 15.70 -10.93 -1.12
CA THR A 51 14.83 -9.76 -0.97
C THR A 51 15.53 -8.46 -1.35
N LEU A 52 16.73 -8.20 -0.81
CA LEU A 52 17.48 -6.97 -1.10
C LEU A 52 17.90 -6.88 -2.57
N SER A 53 18.25 -7.99 -3.20
CA SER A 53 18.57 -8.01 -4.63
C SER A 53 17.38 -7.65 -5.51
N ILE A 54 16.15 -8.00 -5.08
CA ILE A 54 14.92 -7.59 -5.75
C ILE A 54 14.73 -6.08 -5.59
N ILE A 55 14.84 -5.55 -4.37
CA ILE A 55 14.70 -4.11 -4.10
C ILE A 55 15.67 -3.30 -4.97
N ASP A 56 16.93 -3.74 -5.07
CA ASP A 56 17.96 -3.04 -5.83
C ASP A 56 17.66 -2.97 -7.33
N ARG A 57 17.02 -4.00 -7.90
CA ARG A 57 16.58 -3.97 -9.31
C ARG A 57 15.57 -2.87 -9.60
N TYR A 58 14.73 -2.53 -8.62
CA TYR A 58 13.68 -1.51 -8.74
C TYR A 58 14.05 -0.18 -8.07
N ARG A 59 15.28 -0.06 -7.56
CA ARG A 59 15.76 1.11 -6.79
C ARG A 59 15.42 2.46 -7.42
N PRO A 60 15.54 2.67 -8.76
CA PRO A 60 15.21 3.95 -9.40
C PRO A 60 13.72 4.34 -9.33
N ARG A 61 12.85 3.41 -8.99
CA ARG A 61 11.40 3.61 -8.90
C ARG A 61 10.89 3.66 -7.45
N ILE A 62 11.79 3.50 -6.46
CA ILE A 62 11.47 3.51 -5.05
C ILE A 62 12.07 4.76 -4.42
N HIS A 63 11.24 5.56 -3.74
CA HIS A 63 11.67 6.85 -3.17
C HIS A 63 12.60 6.65 -1.97
N THR A 64 12.24 5.74 -1.06
CA THR A 64 13.01 5.49 0.16
C THR A 64 13.10 3.99 0.43
N VAL A 65 14.29 3.52 0.74
CA VAL A 65 14.53 2.14 1.21
C VAL A 65 15.34 2.21 2.49
N VAL A 66 14.85 1.55 3.53
CA VAL A 66 15.56 1.29 4.78
C VAL A 66 15.64 -0.20 4.98
N SER A 67 16.85 -0.72 5.24
CA SER A 67 17.08 -2.12 5.61
C SER A 67 17.87 -2.18 6.90
N GLU A 68 17.19 -2.55 7.96
CA GLU A 68 17.77 -2.69 9.29
C GLU A 68 16.94 -3.64 10.15
N PRO A 69 17.50 -4.25 11.19
CA PRO A 69 16.74 -5.08 12.10
C PRO A 69 15.53 -4.32 12.71
N ASP A 70 14.42 -5.01 12.83
CA ASP A 70 13.22 -4.52 13.50
C ASP A 70 12.79 -5.46 14.63
N LYS A 71 11.80 -5.01 15.41
CA LYS A 71 11.17 -5.78 16.49
C LYS A 71 9.85 -6.42 16.03
N GLY A 72 9.72 -6.65 14.74
CA GLY A 72 8.55 -7.23 14.09
C GLY A 72 7.77 -6.23 13.23
N LEU A 73 6.70 -6.74 12.61
CA LEU A 73 5.90 -6.04 11.60
C LEU A 73 5.53 -4.59 11.98
N TYR A 74 5.02 -4.39 13.18
CA TYR A 74 4.55 -3.06 13.61
C TYR A 74 5.69 -2.06 13.83
N ASP A 75 6.89 -2.53 14.24
CA ASP A 75 8.08 -1.69 14.34
C ASP A 75 8.52 -1.21 12.95
N ALA A 76 8.54 -2.10 11.96
CA ALA A 76 8.82 -1.75 10.57
C ALA A 76 7.76 -0.78 10.00
N MET A 77 6.47 -1.01 10.29
CA MET A 77 5.41 -0.09 9.89
C MET A 77 5.60 1.30 10.49
N ASN A 78 5.94 1.40 11.78
CA ASN A 78 6.20 2.68 12.45
C ASN A 78 7.40 3.42 11.84
N LYS A 79 8.45 2.71 11.43
CA LYS A 79 9.57 3.30 10.68
C LYS A 79 9.08 3.86 9.34
N GLY A 80 8.25 3.12 8.62
CA GLY A 80 7.64 3.58 7.37
C GLY A 80 6.79 4.85 7.56
N ILE A 81 5.97 4.91 8.61
CA ILE A 81 5.19 6.11 8.96
C ILE A 81 6.10 7.32 9.20
N ALA A 82 7.20 7.14 9.94
CA ALA A 82 8.12 8.24 10.24
C ALA A 82 8.83 8.79 8.99
N LEU A 83 8.90 8.03 7.91
CA LEU A 83 9.51 8.41 6.64
C LEU A 83 8.51 9.00 5.65
N ALA A 84 7.22 8.77 5.85
CA ALA A 84 6.16 9.17 4.95
C ALA A 84 5.89 10.67 4.99
N SER A 85 5.58 11.24 3.83
CA SER A 85 5.24 12.67 3.68
C SER A 85 3.96 12.91 2.86
N GLY A 86 3.21 11.84 2.54
CA GLY A 86 1.95 11.92 1.81
C GLY A 86 0.76 12.32 2.69
N ASP A 87 -0.30 12.76 2.04
CA ASP A 87 -1.58 13.05 2.68
C ASP A 87 -2.27 11.77 3.18
N TYR A 88 -2.01 10.65 2.48
CA TYR A 88 -2.51 9.32 2.85
C TYR A 88 -1.38 8.32 3.01
N LEU A 89 -1.52 7.46 4.01
CA LEU A 89 -0.67 6.29 4.21
C LEU A 89 -1.39 5.04 3.70
N CYS A 90 -0.72 4.26 2.84
CA CYS A 90 -1.22 2.99 2.35
C CYS A 90 -0.19 1.90 2.64
N PHE A 91 -0.53 0.96 3.54
CA PHE A 91 0.31 -0.21 3.76
C PHE A 91 -0.03 -1.30 2.75
N LEU A 92 0.99 -1.73 2.01
CA LEU A 92 0.93 -2.83 1.07
C LEU A 92 2.10 -3.76 1.37
N ASN A 93 1.87 -4.74 2.25
CA ASN A 93 2.93 -5.64 2.72
C ASN A 93 3.45 -6.54 1.60
N ALA A 94 4.67 -7.05 1.75
CA ALA A 94 5.22 -8.00 0.78
C ALA A 94 4.29 -9.21 0.61
N GLY A 95 3.88 -9.49 -0.62
CA GLY A 95 2.87 -10.49 -0.98
C GLY A 95 1.49 -9.92 -1.30
N ASP A 96 1.16 -8.72 -0.82
CA ASP A 96 -0.05 -8.00 -1.22
C ASP A 96 0.21 -7.20 -2.50
N SER A 97 -0.84 -6.88 -3.25
CA SER A 97 -0.74 -6.05 -4.45
C SER A 97 -2.00 -5.22 -4.68
N PHE A 98 -1.85 -4.08 -5.35
CA PHE A 98 -2.99 -3.41 -5.92
C PHE A 98 -3.67 -4.32 -6.95
N HIS A 99 -4.99 -4.27 -6.98
CA HIS A 99 -5.78 -5.13 -7.88
C HIS A 99 -5.61 -4.73 -9.35
N GLU A 100 -5.57 -3.43 -9.62
CA GLU A 100 -5.45 -2.85 -10.97
C GLU A 100 -4.47 -1.69 -10.97
N ASP A 101 -3.92 -1.36 -12.15
CA ASP A 101 -2.94 -0.28 -12.31
C ASP A 101 -3.55 1.12 -12.07
N ASP A 102 -4.87 1.26 -12.10
CA ASP A 102 -5.58 2.50 -11.83
C ASP A 102 -6.27 2.55 -10.45
N THR A 103 -5.94 1.63 -9.54
CA THR A 103 -6.56 1.55 -8.21
C THR A 103 -6.47 2.87 -7.45
N LEU A 104 -5.29 3.47 -7.36
CA LEU A 104 -5.10 4.77 -6.69
C LEU A 104 -5.85 5.90 -7.41
N GLN A 105 -5.89 5.88 -8.73
CA GLN A 105 -6.64 6.85 -9.52
C GLN A 105 -8.15 6.76 -9.24
N LYS A 106 -8.69 5.55 -9.14
CA LYS A 106 -10.09 5.30 -8.75
C LYS A 106 -10.39 5.80 -7.34
N MET A 107 -9.47 5.58 -6.39
CA MET A 107 -9.59 6.10 -5.03
C MET A 107 -9.69 7.63 -5.03
N VAL A 108 -8.83 8.32 -5.78
CA VAL A 108 -8.89 9.78 -5.90
C VAL A 108 -10.20 10.24 -6.54
N HIS A 109 -10.66 9.58 -7.58
CA HIS A 109 -11.92 9.91 -8.25
C HIS A 109 -13.16 9.68 -7.35
N SER A 110 -13.05 8.83 -6.33
CA SER A 110 -14.14 8.62 -5.36
C SER A 110 -14.26 9.75 -4.33
N ILE A 111 -13.28 10.66 -4.24
CA ILE A 111 -13.33 11.81 -3.34
C ILE A 111 -14.35 12.81 -3.87
N ASN A 112 -15.41 13.04 -3.10
CA ASN A 112 -16.46 13.99 -3.40
C ASN A 112 -16.18 15.34 -2.73
N GLY A 113 -16.19 16.42 -3.52
CA GLY A 113 -15.94 17.77 -3.01
C GLY A 113 -14.47 18.18 -2.99
N ASN A 114 -14.15 19.21 -2.24
CA ASN A 114 -12.82 19.83 -2.19
C ASN A 114 -12.02 19.45 -0.93
N GLU A 115 -12.65 18.76 0.01
CA GLU A 115 -12.01 18.31 1.26
C GLU A 115 -11.58 16.86 1.15
N LEU A 116 -10.37 16.56 1.65
CA LEU A 116 -9.87 15.20 1.71
C LEU A 116 -10.54 14.47 2.88
N PRO A 117 -11.17 13.31 2.65
CA PRO A 117 -11.64 12.48 3.75
C PRO A 117 -10.48 11.94 4.58
N ASP A 118 -10.66 11.74 5.87
CA ASP A 118 -9.63 11.21 6.76
C ASP A 118 -9.23 9.78 6.39
N ILE A 119 -10.15 8.98 5.82
CA ILE A 119 -9.94 7.57 5.49
C ILE A 119 -10.55 7.27 4.12
N LEU A 120 -9.76 6.65 3.25
CA LEU A 120 -10.19 5.99 2.03
C LEU A 120 -10.09 4.48 2.22
N TYR A 121 -11.12 3.74 1.86
CA TYR A 121 -11.13 2.28 1.98
C TYR A 121 -11.82 1.62 0.79
N GLY A 122 -11.52 0.36 0.59
CA GLY A 122 -12.07 -0.44 -0.51
C GLY A 122 -12.11 -1.92 -0.16
N GLU A 123 -12.55 -2.72 -1.12
CA GLU A 123 -12.64 -4.17 -0.98
C GLU A 123 -11.27 -4.84 -1.12
N THR A 124 -11.14 -6.02 -0.50
CA THR A 124 -9.94 -6.86 -0.59
C THR A 124 -10.31 -8.23 -1.15
N ALA A 125 -9.68 -8.62 -2.25
CA ALA A 125 -9.75 -9.96 -2.79
C ALA A 125 -8.65 -10.84 -2.19
N LEU A 126 -8.99 -12.08 -1.84
CA LEU A 126 -8.03 -13.11 -1.48
C LEU A 126 -7.74 -13.95 -2.72
N VAL A 127 -6.47 -14.21 -2.95
CA VAL A 127 -5.97 -15.00 -4.08
C VAL A 127 -5.10 -16.15 -3.59
N ASP A 128 -4.90 -17.18 -4.41
CA ASP A 128 -3.92 -18.25 -4.15
C ASP A 128 -2.49 -17.82 -4.50
N ALA A 129 -1.55 -18.75 -4.40
CA ALA A 129 -0.14 -18.51 -4.71
C ALA A 129 0.10 -18.18 -6.20
N GLU A 130 -0.76 -18.65 -7.08
CA GLU A 130 -0.77 -18.40 -8.53
C GLU A 130 -1.61 -17.17 -8.91
N ARG A 131 -2.11 -16.41 -7.90
CA ARG A 131 -2.95 -15.21 -8.03
C ARG A 131 -4.34 -15.42 -8.61
N HIS A 132 -4.85 -16.63 -8.58
CA HIS A 132 -6.24 -16.89 -8.92
C HIS A 132 -7.16 -16.41 -7.79
N PHE A 133 -8.26 -15.78 -8.17
CA PHE A 133 -9.25 -15.29 -7.22
C PHE A 133 -9.87 -16.45 -6.43
N LEU A 134 -9.82 -16.38 -5.11
CA LEU A 134 -10.45 -17.33 -4.21
C LEU A 134 -11.81 -16.83 -3.70
N ARG A 135 -11.81 -15.63 -3.13
CA ARG A 135 -13.01 -15.00 -2.58
C ARG A 135 -12.72 -13.55 -2.17
N MET A 136 -13.75 -12.76 -1.98
CA MET A 136 -13.63 -11.50 -1.27
C MET A 136 -13.33 -11.74 0.21
N ARG A 137 -12.67 -10.81 0.87
CA ARG A 137 -12.48 -10.84 2.33
C ARG A 137 -13.86 -10.92 3.00
N ARG A 138 -13.97 -11.66 4.11
CA ARG A 138 -15.27 -11.98 4.75
C ARG A 138 -16.07 -10.76 5.21
N LEU A 139 -15.39 -9.70 5.55
CA LEU A 139 -16.01 -8.44 5.96
C LEU A 139 -15.88 -7.48 4.79
N SER A 140 -17.01 -7.20 4.14
CA SER A 140 -17.08 -6.13 3.15
C SER A 140 -16.84 -4.78 3.80
N ALA A 141 -16.30 -3.84 3.04
CA ALA A 141 -16.16 -2.47 3.48
C ALA A 141 -17.56 -1.91 3.83
N PRO A 142 -17.72 -1.22 4.97
CA PRO A 142 -19.00 -0.65 5.34
C PRO A 142 -19.34 0.53 4.41
N GLU A 143 -20.62 0.73 4.09
CA GLU A 143 -21.06 1.89 3.30
C GLU A 143 -20.73 3.21 4.01
N THR A 144 -20.73 3.21 5.34
CA THR A 144 -20.36 4.36 6.17
C THR A 144 -19.43 3.90 7.29
N LEU A 145 -18.22 4.43 7.31
CA LEU A 145 -17.25 4.14 8.35
C LEU A 145 -17.61 4.92 9.62
N ASN A 146 -17.72 4.21 10.75
CA ASN A 146 -17.98 4.79 12.06
C ASN A 146 -17.38 3.92 13.17
N TRP A 147 -17.42 4.39 14.42
CA TRP A 147 -16.88 3.67 15.58
C TRP A 147 -17.41 2.22 15.76
N LYS A 148 -18.64 1.95 15.32
CA LYS A 148 -19.21 0.59 15.40
C LYS A 148 -18.56 -0.34 14.38
N SER A 149 -18.21 0.17 13.20
CA SER A 149 -17.51 -0.60 12.17
C SER A 149 -16.17 -1.17 12.69
N PHE A 150 -15.39 -0.36 13.41
CA PHE A 150 -14.14 -0.82 14.03
C PHE A 150 -14.34 -1.89 15.11
N LYS A 151 -15.41 -1.81 15.89
CA LYS A 151 -15.70 -2.81 16.94
C LYS A 151 -16.12 -4.17 16.39
N GLN A 152 -16.67 -4.21 15.19
CA GLN A 152 -17.10 -5.46 14.55
C GLN A 152 -15.97 -6.13 13.77
N GLY A 153 -14.81 -5.47 13.67
CA GLY A 153 -13.65 -5.91 12.88
C GLY A 153 -13.86 -5.63 11.39
N MET A 154 -12.96 -4.87 10.83
CA MET A 154 -12.86 -4.68 9.37
C MET A 154 -11.89 -5.70 8.79
#